data_b2de32e0712f4c13d881eb6368ef8041
#
_entry.id   b2de32e0712f4c13d881eb6368ef8041
#
_cell.length_a   1.000
_cell.length_b   1.000
_cell.length_c   1.000
_cell.angle_alpha   90.00
_cell.angle_beta   90.00
_cell.angle_gamma   90.00
#
_symmetry.space_group_name_H-M   'P 1'
#
loop_
_entity.id
_entity.type
_entity.pdbx_description
1 polymer ?
#
loop_
_entity_poly.entity_id
_entity_poly.type
_entity_poly.pdbx_seq_one_letter_code
_entity_poly.pdbx_strand_id
1 'polypeptide(L)'
;MPELVPIRYGRMLRSPFTFLRGSAGLMACDLATTPTTGLRVQACGDCHLLNFGMFATPERNLVFDMNDFDETLPAPWEWDVKRLAASVAVAARDNKLSDEEGRDAAVECVRAYREHLRECSKMSPLEVWYERLDMETLIEKAPDAKTKKMRADMAAKAHERIGEYLFPKMTVAVGGRRRLVDQPPVLFHVAEKGAEKRFRDGVEDYRLSLPDDRRVLFDRYRLEDFAVKVVGIGSVGTRCLVALFFSPEGHPLLLQFKEACPSVLAPYAGKSVYANQGQRVVVGQRLMQTSSDILLGWTAGQRGYHFFGRQLRDMKFSIPLEGATAAGLKRYAAICGTGLARAHAKSGDAAKLSGYLGKTDAFDQAIGKFALAYADQTVRDHAALVAAVKAGRIKALVEEDL
;
A
#
# COMPACT_ATOMS: atom_id res chain seq x y z
N MET A 1 -0.67 -7.32 -18.21
CA MET A 1 -1.89 -8.07 -18.60
C MET A 1 -2.92 -7.07 -19.11
N PRO A 2 -2.85 -6.68 -20.39
CA PRO A 2 -3.76 -5.66 -20.96
C PRO A 2 -5.24 -6.05 -20.89
N GLU A 3 -5.52 -7.36 -20.94
CA GLU A 3 -6.86 -7.93 -20.85
C GLU A 3 -7.57 -7.66 -19.51
N LEU A 4 -6.81 -7.35 -18.44
CA LEU A 4 -7.35 -7.01 -17.13
C LEU A 4 -7.58 -5.49 -16.95
N VAL A 5 -7.03 -4.65 -17.84
CA VAL A 5 -7.19 -3.18 -17.74
C VAL A 5 -8.65 -2.72 -17.69
N PRO A 6 -9.60 -3.34 -18.43
CA PRO A 6 -11.01 -3.01 -18.29
C PRO A 6 -11.57 -3.18 -16.87
N ILE A 7 -11.09 -4.16 -16.10
CA ILE A 7 -11.47 -4.35 -14.69
C ILE A 7 -10.95 -3.18 -13.84
N ARG A 8 -9.71 -2.71 -14.08
CA ARG A 8 -9.18 -1.52 -13.40
C ARG A 8 -10.08 -0.31 -13.60
N TYR A 9 -10.45 -0.03 -14.85
CA TYR A 9 -11.35 1.09 -15.13
C TYR A 9 -12.73 0.89 -14.50
N GLY A 10 -13.29 -0.33 -14.51
CA GLY A 10 -14.54 -0.64 -13.81
C GLY A 10 -14.47 -0.33 -12.31
N ARG A 11 -13.37 -0.68 -11.65
CA ARG A 11 -13.14 -0.35 -10.23
C ARG A 11 -12.97 1.15 -10.00
N MET A 12 -12.31 1.87 -10.91
CA MET A 12 -12.12 3.33 -10.83
C MET A 12 -13.41 4.12 -11.07
N LEU A 13 -14.38 3.56 -11.79
CA LEU A 13 -15.68 4.21 -12.04
C LEU A 13 -16.59 4.32 -10.80
N ARG A 14 -16.34 3.53 -9.76
CA ARG A 14 -17.24 3.43 -8.60
C ARG A 14 -17.41 4.76 -7.85
N SER A 15 -16.32 5.51 -7.68
CA SER A 15 -16.36 6.82 -7.03
C SER A 15 -15.09 7.63 -7.31
N PRO A 16 -15.09 8.96 -7.04
CA PRO A 16 -13.88 9.77 -7.08
C PRO A 16 -12.75 9.22 -6.19
N PHE A 17 -13.07 8.63 -5.04
CA PHE A 17 -12.07 8.05 -4.16
C PHE A 17 -11.40 6.80 -4.75
N THR A 18 -12.19 5.92 -5.39
CA THR A 18 -11.62 4.76 -6.09
C THR A 18 -10.83 5.18 -7.33
N PHE A 19 -11.24 6.25 -8.01
CA PHE A 19 -10.48 6.85 -9.10
C PHE A 19 -9.12 7.38 -8.62
N LEU A 20 -9.09 8.17 -7.53
CA LEU A 20 -7.84 8.67 -6.94
C LEU A 20 -6.85 7.53 -6.67
N ARG A 21 -7.31 6.43 -6.09
CA ARG A 21 -6.48 5.24 -5.80
C ARG A 21 -5.92 4.56 -7.05
N GLY A 22 -6.58 4.68 -8.20
CA GLY A 22 -6.12 4.14 -9.47
C GLY A 22 -5.28 5.10 -10.31
N SER A 23 -5.12 6.37 -9.89
CA SER A 23 -4.56 7.45 -10.70
C SER A 23 -3.31 8.10 -10.10
N ALA A 24 -2.45 7.31 -9.43
CA ALA A 24 -1.19 7.82 -8.86
C ALA A 24 -0.31 8.53 -9.90
N GLY A 25 -0.22 7.98 -11.12
CA GLY A 25 0.56 8.59 -12.21
C GLY A 25 0.03 9.94 -12.68
N LEU A 26 -1.29 10.12 -12.70
CA LEU A 26 -1.90 11.42 -13.03
C LEU A 26 -1.53 12.46 -11.98
N MET A 27 -1.69 12.12 -10.70
CA MET A 27 -1.30 13.05 -9.62
C MET A 27 0.20 13.33 -9.61
N ALA A 28 1.05 12.36 -9.95
CA ALA A 28 2.50 12.60 -10.06
C ALA A 28 2.82 13.65 -11.14
N CYS A 29 2.12 13.61 -12.28
CA CYS A 29 2.23 14.63 -13.32
C CYS A 29 1.83 16.01 -12.81
N ASP A 30 0.70 16.13 -12.13
CA ASP A 30 0.20 17.39 -11.58
C ASP A 30 1.15 17.93 -10.50
N LEU A 31 1.61 17.07 -9.59
CA LEU A 31 2.52 17.45 -8.50
C LEU A 31 3.88 17.94 -9.01
N ALA A 32 4.35 17.44 -10.15
CA ALA A 32 5.61 17.88 -10.76
C ALA A 32 5.59 19.36 -11.15
N THR A 33 4.42 19.97 -11.33
CA THR A 33 4.25 21.39 -11.63
C THR A 33 4.12 22.27 -10.38
N THR A 34 4.05 21.66 -9.18
CA THR A 34 3.88 22.39 -7.91
C THR A 34 5.23 22.73 -7.28
N PRO A 35 5.32 23.83 -6.48
CA PRO A 35 6.54 24.15 -5.75
C PRO A 35 6.99 23.00 -4.83
N THR A 36 8.31 22.82 -4.75
CA THR A 36 8.98 21.89 -3.84
C THR A 36 10.12 22.57 -3.10
N THR A 37 10.46 22.09 -1.92
CA THR A 37 11.59 22.60 -1.12
C THR A 37 12.95 22.09 -1.61
N GLY A 38 12.96 21.11 -2.52
CA GLY A 38 14.16 20.39 -2.91
C GLY A 38 14.59 19.30 -1.91
N LEU A 39 13.96 19.21 -0.75
CA LEU A 39 14.19 18.12 0.22
C LEU A 39 13.55 16.83 -0.30
N ARG A 40 14.30 15.73 -0.20
CA ARG A 40 13.86 14.43 -0.70
C ARG A 40 13.84 13.41 0.42
N VAL A 41 12.90 12.48 0.31
CA VAL A 41 12.75 11.30 1.17
C VAL A 41 12.58 10.06 0.30
N GLN A 42 12.62 8.89 0.88
CA GLN A 42 11.99 7.75 0.24
C GLN A 42 10.48 7.96 0.30
N ALA A 43 9.87 8.32 -0.81
CA ALA A 43 8.43 8.48 -0.88
C ALA A 43 7.73 7.13 -1.06
N CYS A 44 6.53 7.00 -0.51
CA CYS A 44 5.62 5.89 -0.79
C CYS A 44 5.14 5.92 -2.26
N GLY A 45 4.89 7.11 -2.78
CA GLY A 45 4.52 7.39 -4.17
C GLY A 45 3.03 7.22 -4.48
N ASP A 46 2.33 6.36 -3.76
CA ASP A 46 0.87 6.21 -3.79
C ASP A 46 0.28 6.34 -2.37
N CYS A 47 0.66 7.40 -1.66
CA CYS A 47 0.31 7.62 -0.27
C CYS A 47 -1.15 8.10 -0.14
N HIS A 48 -2.09 7.19 0.06
CA HIS A 48 -3.51 7.49 0.31
C HIS A 48 -4.02 6.75 1.55
N LEU A 49 -5.17 7.17 2.13
CA LEU A 49 -5.69 6.63 3.39
C LEU A 49 -5.76 5.10 3.46
N LEU A 50 -6.20 4.41 2.39
CA LEU A 50 -6.30 2.95 2.39
C LEU A 50 -4.96 2.24 2.16
N ASN A 51 -3.86 2.99 2.01
CA ASN A 51 -2.52 2.45 2.02
C ASN A 51 -1.93 2.29 3.43
N PHE A 52 -2.68 2.66 4.45
CA PHE A 52 -2.33 2.43 5.85
C PHE A 52 -3.17 1.31 6.45
N GLY A 53 -2.61 0.61 7.42
CA GLY A 53 -3.31 -0.46 8.11
C GLY A 53 -2.43 -1.17 9.14
N MET A 54 -2.97 -2.22 9.70
CA MET A 54 -2.28 -3.06 10.67
C MET A 54 -1.68 -4.28 9.99
N PHE A 55 -0.53 -4.71 10.50
CA PHE A 55 0.09 -6.00 10.17
C PHE A 55 0.99 -6.47 11.30
N ALA A 56 1.41 -7.74 11.26
CA ALA A 56 2.31 -8.30 12.25
C ALA A 56 3.77 -7.98 11.96
N THR A 57 4.54 -7.66 13.01
CA THR A 57 5.99 -7.73 12.97
C THR A 57 6.48 -9.19 12.96
N PRO A 58 7.77 -9.46 12.67
CA PRO A 58 8.33 -10.81 12.81
C PRO A 58 8.13 -11.43 14.21
N GLU A 59 8.09 -10.59 15.25
CA GLU A 59 7.84 -10.96 16.65
C GLU A 59 6.34 -11.15 16.95
N ARG A 60 5.46 -11.04 15.93
CA ARG A 60 4.00 -11.19 16.00
C ARG A 60 3.27 -10.08 16.76
N ASN A 61 3.90 -8.92 16.98
CA ASN A 61 3.25 -7.73 17.49
C ASN A 61 2.50 -6.99 16.37
N LEU A 62 1.31 -6.47 16.66
CA LEU A 62 0.57 -5.66 15.71
C LEU A 62 1.07 -4.22 15.68
N VAL A 63 1.41 -3.74 14.50
CA VAL A 63 1.78 -2.35 14.25
C VAL A 63 0.87 -1.72 13.20
N PHE A 64 0.73 -0.40 13.26
CA PHE A 64 0.05 0.40 12.26
C PHE A 64 1.10 1.09 11.36
N ASP A 65 1.04 0.84 10.05
CA ASP A 65 1.99 1.43 9.11
C ASP A 65 1.45 1.39 7.67
N MET A 66 2.26 1.86 6.70
CA MET A 66 1.98 1.74 5.28
C MET A 66 2.12 0.30 4.77
N ASN A 67 1.32 -0.05 3.77
CA ASN A 67 1.13 -1.43 3.31
C ASN A 67 1.49 -1.67 1.84
N ASP A 68 1.56 -0.64 1.01
CA ASP A 68 1.82 -0.76 -0.42
C ASP A 68 2.90 0.22 -0.87
N PHE A 69 3.92 -0.32 -1.54
CA PHE A 69 5.12 0.39 -1.95
C PHE A 69 5.42 0.20 -3.45
N ASP A 70 4.42 -0.17 -4.25
CA ASP A 70 4.61 -0.41 -5.68
C ASP A 70 5.24 0.80 -6.39
N GLU A 71 4.93 2.02 -5.93
CA GLU A 71 5.39 3.28 -6.50
C GLU A 71 6.55 3.95 -5.72
N THR A 72 7.07 3.29 -4.68
CA THR A 72 8.10 3.91 -3.83
C THR A 72 9.35 4.31 -4.61
N LEU A 73 9.81 5.55 -4.39
CA LEU A 73 10.99 6.12 -5.05
C LEU A 73 11.51 7.32 -4.23
N PRO A 74 12.82 7.63 -4.22
CA PRO A 74 13.27 8.92 -3.71
C PRO A 74 12.61 10.09 -4.47
N ALA A 75 11.83 10.93 -3.76
CA ALA A 75 11.04 12.00 -4.36
C ALA A 75 10.88 13.20 -3.39
N PRO A 76 10.35 14.35 -3.84
CA PRO A 76 9.97 15.43 -2.94
C PRO A 76 8.98 14.94 -1.88
N TRP A 77 9.29 15.21 -0.61
CA TRP A 77 8.48 14.75 0.53
C TRP A 77 7.05 15.30 0.51
N GLU A 78 6.87 16.47 -0.08
CA GLU A 78 5.57 17.14 -0.22
C GLU A 78 4.57 16.32 -1.03
N TRP A 79 5.04 15.46 -1.93
CA TRP A 79 4.15 14.71 -2.82
C TRP A 79 3.32 13.69 -2.05
N ASP A 80 3.94 12.96 -1.12
CA ASP A 80 3.20 12.03 -0.26
C ASP A 80 2.22 12.75 0.67
N VAL A 81 2.65 13.87 1.28
CA VAL A 81 1.78 14.67 2.16
C VAL A 81 0.58 15.23 1.39
N LYS A 82 0.80 15.79 0.20
CA LYS A 82 -0.26 16.29 -0.67
C LYS A 82 -1.23 15.20 -1.09
N ARG A 83 -0.70 14.02 -1.46
CA ARG A 83 -1.54 12.89 -1.88
C ARG A 83 -2.35 12.32 -0.73
N LEU A 84 -1.76 12.19 0.45
CA LEU A 84 -2.48 11.74 1.64
C LEU A 84 -3.59 12.74 2.00
N ALA A 85 -3.29 14.03 2.09
CA ALA A 85 -4.27 15.06 2.42
C ALA A 85 -5.42 15.13 1.38
N ALA A 86 -5.10 15.05 0.08
CA ALA A 86 -6.12 14.99 -0.97
C ALA A 86 -7.02 13.77 -0.81
N SER A 87 -6.44 12.60 -0.48
CA SER A 87 -7.22 11.38 -0.24
C SER A 87 -8.18 11.50 0.95
N VAL A 88 -7.82 12.29 1.99
CA VAL A 88 -8.71 12.60 3.13
C VAL A 88 -9.92 13.41 2.65
N ALA A 89 -9.69 14.48 1.90
CA ALA A 89 -10.78 15.34 1.40
C ALA A 89 -11.73 14.58 0.46
N VAL A 90 -11.18 13.74 -0.45
CA VAL A 90 -11.99 12.92 -1.35
C VAL A 90 -12.77 11.85 -0.58
N ALA A 91 -12.16 11.20 0.42
CA ALA A 91 -12.86 10.23 1.27
C ALA A 91 -13.96 10.86 2.11
N ALA A 92 -13.80 12.11 2.56
CA ALA A 92 -14.85 12.86 3.25
C ALA A 92 -16.08 13.02 2.36
N ARG A 93 -15.89 13.46 1.10
CA ARG A 93 -16.99 13.60 0.12
C ARG A 93 -17.68 12.27 -0.21
N ASP A 94 -16.92 11.18 -0.36
CA ASP A 94 -17.46 9.82 -0.56
C ASP A 94 -18.36 9.41 0.63
N ASN A 95 -18.04 9.86 1.84
CA ASN A 95 -18.82 9.64 3.06
C ASN A 95 -19.90 10.71 3.30
N LYS A 96 -20.16 11.59 2.32
CA LYS A 96 -21.18 12.67 2.40
C LYS A 96 -20.92 13.66 3.54
N LEU A 97 -19.68 13.84 3.94
CA LEU A 97 -19.24 14.87 4.87
C LEU A 97 -19.09 16.20 4.10
N SER A 98 -19.18 17.33 4.82
CA SER A 98 -18.99 18.65 4.24
C SER A 98 -17.52 18.87 3.83
N ASP A 99 -17.30 19.84 2.93
CA ASP A 99 -15.94 20.25 2.54
C ASP A 99 -15.15 20.83 3.73
N GLU A 100 -15.83 21.47 4.67
CA GLU A 100 -15.22 21.97 5.91
C GLU A 100 -14.72 20.80 6.78
N GLU A 101 -15.54 19.77 7.00
CA GLU A 101 -15.15 18.56 7.74
C GLU A 101 -14.01 17.82 7.04
N GLY A 102 -14.04 17.72 5.72
CA GLY A 102 -12.98 17.12 4.91
C GLY A 102 -11.67 17.89 4.99
N ARG A 103 -11.75 19.23 4.91
CA ARG A 103 -10.60 20.14 5.10
C ARG A 103 -10.00 20.01 6.49
N ASP A 104 -10.84 20.04 7.52
CA ASP A 104 -10.39 19.93 8.91
C ASP A 104 -9.70 18.58 9.20
N ALA A 105 -10.20 17.50 8.61
CA ALA A 105 -9.55 16.19 8.72
C ALA A 105 -8.19 16.17 7.98
N ALA A 106 -8.08 16.84 6.82
CA ALA A 106 -6.82 16.96 6.08
C ALA A 106 -5.81 17.84 6.84
N VAL A 107 -6.25 18.96 7.41
CA VAL A 107 -5.42 19.83 8.27
C VAL A 107 -4.91 19.06 9.48
N GLU A 108 -5.75 18.27 10.13
CA GLU A 108 -5.35 17.44 11.29
C GLU A 108 -4.33 16.37 10.92
N CYS A 109 -4.48 15.75 9.74
CA CYS A 109 -3.51 14.81 9.20
C CYS A 109 -2.12 15.46 9.08
N VAL A 110 -2.07 16.65 8.49
CA VAL A 110 -0.81 17.39 8.26
C VAL A 110 -0.24 17.94 9.56
N ARG A 111 -1.10 18.38 10.51
CA ARG A 111 -0.69 18.77 11.85
C ARG A 111 0.01 17.61 12.56
N ALA A 112 -0.61 16.42 12.57
CA ALA A 112 -0.03 15.23 13.19
C ALA A 112 1.30 14.85 12.53
N TYR A 113 1.40 14.96 11.20
CA TYR A 113 2.66 14.78 10.46
C TYR A 113 3.73 15.77 10.94
N ARG A 114 3.42 17.07 10.99
CA ARG A 114 4.35 18.14 11.39
C ARG A 114 4.81 17.99 12.84
N GLU A 115 3.90 17.68 13.74
CA GLU A 115 4.20 17.52 15.17
C GLU A 115 5.06 16.30 15.43
N HIS A 116 4.71 15.16 14.86
CA HIS A 116 5.50 13.95 15.01
C HIS A 116 6.89 14.04 14.36
N LEU A 117 6.99 14.68 13.18
CA LEU A 117 8.27 14.94 12.54
C LEU A 117 9.18 15.84 13.42
N ARG A 118 8.60 16.79 14.16
CA ARG A 118 9.31 17.61 15.15
C ARG A 118 9.80 16.76 16.34
N GLU A 119 9.05 15.76 16.76
CA GLU A 119 9.50 14.80 17.77
C GLU A 119 10.68 13.99 17.23
N CYS A 120 10.53 13.40 16.06
CA CYS A 120 11.60 12.65 15.39
C CYS A 120 12.87 13.50 15.18
N SER A 121 12.76 14.79 14.92
CA SER A 121 13.91 15.68 14.71
C SER A 121 14.79 15.86 15.96
N LYS A 122 14.31 15.47 17.13
CA LYS A 122 15.05 15.53 18.41
C LYS A 122 15.65 14.18 18.80
N MET A 123 15.24 13.12 18.12
CA MET A 123 15.70 11.75 18.34
C MET A 123 17.05 11.52 17.64
N SER A 124 17.84 10.62 18.16
CA SER A 124 18.98 10.08 17.43
C SER A 124 18.51 9.26 16.22
N PRO A 125 19.35 9.06 15.19
CA PRO A 125 18.98 8.22 14.05
C PRO A 125 18.55 6.80 14.45
N LEU A 126 19.10 6.25 15.52
CA LEU A 126 18.77 4.92 16.01
C LEU A 126 17.39 4.90 16.70
N GLU A 127 17.04 5.93 17.47
CA GLU A 127 15.71 6.06 18.07
C GLU A 127 14.63 6.19 16.99
N VAL A 128 14.87 7.03 15.95
CA VAL A 128 13.96 7.13 14.79
C VAL A 128 13.81 5.80 14.09
N TRP A 129 14.89 5.01 14.00
CA TRP A 129 14.85 3.69 13.35
C TRP A 129 13.96 2.70 14.08
N TYR A 130 13.92 2.76 15.43
CA TYR A 130 13.09 1.89 16.27
C TYR A 130 11.69 2.43 16.52
N GLU A 131 11.41 3.68 16.11
CA GLU A 131 10.11 4.30 16.29
C GLU A 131 9.02 3.51 15.55
N ARG A 132 7.90 3.21 16.24
CA ARG A 132 6.80 2.43 15.70
C ARG A 132 5.46 2.80 16.34
N LEU A 133 4.39 2.55 15.62
CA LEU A 133 3.02 2.76 16.09
C LEU A 133 2.42 1.41 16.51
N ASP A 134 2.71 0.99 17.74
CA ASP A 134 2.17 -0.24 18.31
C ASP A 134 0.67 -0.14 18.52
N MET A 135 -0.08 -1.19 18.14
CA MET A 135 -1.53 -1.22 18.34
C MET A 135 -1.92 -1.21 19.81
N GLU A 136 -1.15 -1.83 20.71
CA GLU A 136 -1.37 -1.77 22.14
C GLU A 136 -1.34 -0.33 22.65
N THR A 137 -0.29 0.42 22.30
CA THR A 137 -0.17 1.85 22.62
C THR A 137 -1.32 2.68 22.03
N LEU A 138 -1.72 2.39 20.78
CA LEU A 138 -2.85 3.09 20.15
C LEU A 138 -4.19 2.77 20.85
N ILE A 139 -4.37 1.56 21.39
CA ILE A 139 -5.54 1.17 22.17
C ILE A 139 -5.53 1.87 23.52
N GLU A 140 -4.40 1.89 24.23
CA GLU A 140 -4.25 2.53 25.54
C GLU A 140 -4.48 4.04 25.48
N LYS A 141 -3.91 4.70 24.47
CA LYS A 141 -4.03 6.16 24.23
C LYS A 141 -5.31 6.53 23.46
N ALA A 142 -6.32 5.66 23.42
CA ALA A 142 -7.58 6.00 22.76
C ALA A 142 -8.30 7.13 23.53
N PRO A 143 -8.85 8.14 22.82
CA PRO A 143 -9.43 9.32 23.46
C PRO A 143 -10.73 9.04 24.23
N ASP A 144 -11.40 7.94 23.92
CA ASP A 144 -12.67 7.54 24.53
C ASP A 144 -12.85 6.01 24.51
N ALA A 145 -13.76 5.51 25.35
CA ALA A 145 -14.03 4.07 25.51
C ALA A 145 -14.54 3.42 24.19
N LYS A 146 -15.29 4.14 23.37
CA LYS A 146 -15.80 3.65 22.06
C LYS A 146 -14.65 3.43 21.10
N THR A 147 -13.73 4.38 21.00
CA THR A 147 -12.53 4.28 20.15
C THR A 147 -11.60 3.17 20.67
N LYS A 148 -11.44 3.04 22.00
CA LYS A 148 -10.64 1.97 22.60
C LYS A 148 -11.19 0.59 22.23
N LYS A 149 -12.49 0.38 22.41
CA LYS A 149 -13.16 -0.88 22.02
C LYS A 149 -13.02 -1.16 20.53
N MET A 150 -13.28 -0.17 19.68
CA MET A 150 -13.15 -0.31 18.22
C MET A 150 -11.74 -0.77 17.82
N ARG A 151 -10.69 -0.16 18.37
CA ARG A 151 -9.30 -0.54 18.08
C ARG A 151 -8.97 -1.94 18.58
N ALA A 152 -9.46 -2.32 19.78
CA ALA A 152 -9.29 -3.67 20.31
C ALA A 152 -9.98 -4.73 19.44
N ASP A 153 -11.22 -4.47 19.00
CA ASP A 153 -11.95 -5.37 18.08
C ASP A 153 -11.23 -5.51 16.72
N MET A 154 -10.64 -4.43 16.22
CA MET A 154 -9.83 -4.46 15.00
C MET A 154 -8.55 -5.29 15.17
N ALA A 155 -7.86 -5.15 16.30
CA ALA A 155 -6.67 -5.93 16.61
C ALA A 155 -7.02 -7.42 16.72
N ALA A 156 -8.11 -7.79 17.40
CA ALA A 156 -8.59 -9.16 17.49
C ALA A 156 -8.86 -9.75 16.09
N LYS A 157 -9.59 -9.02 15.22
CA LYS A 157 -9.83 -9.44 13.84
C LYS A 157 -8.55 -9.55 13.00
N ALA A 158 -7.51 -8.78 13.28
CA ALA A 158 -6.23 -8.89 12.60
C ALA A 158 -5.53 -10.20 12.99
N HIS A 159 -5.53 -10.58 14.26
CA HIS A 159 -4.97 -11.84 14.75
C HIS A 159 -5.60 -13.09 14.09
N GLU A 160 -6.89 -13.01 13.72
CA GLU A 160 -7.58 -14.08 13.00
C GLU A 160 -7.19 -14.15 11.51
N ARG A 161 -6.50 -13.15 10.95
CA ARG A 161 -6.19 -13.06 9.51
C ARG A 161 -4.77 -13.51 9.18
N ILE A 162 -4.41 -14.72 9.57
CA ILE A 162 -3.16 -15.38 9.17
C ILE A 162 -3.36 -16.19 7.89
N GLY A 163 -2.26 -16.51 7.20
CA GLY A 163 -2.29 -17.25 5.94
C GLY A 163 -3.01 -18.61 6.04
N GLU A 164 -2.93 -19.27 7.19
CA GLU A 164 -3.59 -20.55 7.45
C GLU A 164 -5.12 -20.47 7.36
N TYR A 165 -5.75 -19.35 7.73
CA TYR A 165 -7.21 -19.16 7.58
C TYR A 165 -7.65 -18.90 6.14
N LEU A 166 -6.74 -18.47 5.27
CA LEU A 166 -7.03 -18.32 3.84
C LEU A 166 -6.90 -19.64 3.09
N PHE A 167 -6.02 -20.49 3.55
CA PHE A 167 -5.70 -21.74 2.89
C PHE A 167 -6.94 -22.59 2.54
N PRO A 168 -7.90 -22.88 3.45
CA PRO A 168 -9.08 -23.65 3.12
C PRO A 168 -9.99 -23.00 2.07
N LYS A 169 -10.02 -21.65 2.04
CA LYS A 169 -10.86 -20.87 1.11
C LYS A 169 -10.27 -20.74 -0.28
N MET A 170 -8.96 -20.89 -0.38
CA MET A 170 -8.22 -20.70 -1.63
C MET A 170 -7.78 -22.02 -2.27
N THR A 171 -8.01 -23.15 -1.62
CA THR A 171 -7.50 -24.44 -2.09
C THR A 171 -8.59 -25.52 -2.16
N VAL A 172 -8.39 -26.45 -3.08
CA VAL A 172 -9.22 -27.63 -3.29
C VAL A 172 -8.32 -28.87 -3.41
N ALA A 173 -8.81 -30.01 -3.00
CA ALA A 173 -8.13 -31.29 -3.20
C ALA A 173 -8.46 -31.83 -4.59
N VAL A 174 -7.43 -32.07 -5.41
CA VAL A 174 -7.55 -32.68 -6.76
C VAL A 174 -6.53 -33.78 -6.88
N GLY A 175 -6.98 -35.03 -7.13
CA GLY A 175 -6.10 -36.19 -7.29
C GLY A 175 -5.15 -36.43 -6.11
N GLY A 176 -5.60 -36.19 -4.88
CA GLY A 176 -4.80 -36.39 -3.66
C GLY A 176 -3.82 -35.24 -3.36
N ARG A 177 -3.76 -34.21 -4.20
CA ARG A 177 -2.94 -33.00 -4.00
C ARG A 177 -3.81 -31.77 -3.72
N ARG A 178 -3.28 -30.79 -2.98
CA ARG A 178 -3.93 -29.50 -2.79
C ARG A 178 -3.55 -28.56 -3.92
N ARG A 179 -4.54 -27.91 -4.54
CA ARG A 179 -4.36 -26.89 -5.57
C ARG A 179 -5.12 -25.61 -5.24
N LEU A 180 -4.69 -24.50 -5.80
CA LEU A 180 -5.45 -23.27 -5.77
C LEU A 180 -6.76 -23.45 -6.55
N VAL A 181 -7.84 -22.83 -6.08
CA VAL A 181 -9.14 -22.87 -6.77
C VAL A 181 -9.11 -21.99 -8.01
N ASP A 182 -9.85 -22.37 -9.06
CA ASP A 182 -10.13 -21.52 -10.20
C ASP A 182 -11.44 -20.77 -9.98
N GLN A 183 -11.37 -19.44 -9.92
CA GLN A 183 -12.49 -18.49 -9.80
C GLN A 183 -12.25 -17.29 -10.72
N PRO A 184 -12.31 -17.47 -12.06
CA PRO A 184 -12.11 -16.37 -12.99
C PRO A 184 -13.17 -15.29 -12.81
N PRO A 185 -12.83 -14.00 -12.96
CA PRO A 185 -11.49 -13.49 -13.33
C PRO A 185 -10.56 -13.23 -12.14
N VAL A 186 -10.93 -13.58 -10.90
CA VAL A 186 -10.25 -13.17 -9.66
C VAL A 186 -9.03 -14.03 -9.35
N LEU A 187 -9.14 -15.34 -9.54
CA LEU A 187 -8.08 -16.33 -9.29
C LEU A 187 -8.17 -17.41 -10.39
N PHE A 188 -7.11 -17.62 -11.14
CA PHE A 188 -7.13 -18.60 -12.22
C PHE A 188 -5.73 -19.06 -12.62
N HIS A 189 -5.65 -20.31 -13.08
CA HIS A 189 -4.42 -20.87 -13.65
C HIS A 189 -4.19 -20.40 -15.08
N VAL A 190 -2.93 -20.22 -15.45
CA VAL A 190 -2.52 -19.88 -16.82
C VAL A 190 -2.13 -21.13 -17.57
N ALA A 191 -2.81 -21.40 -18.68
CA ALA A 191 -2.55 -22.55 -19.53
C ALA A 191 -1.44 -22.29 -20.58
N GLU A 192 -0.40 -21.52 -20.22
CA GLU A 192 0.72 -21.23 -21.17
C GLU A 192 1.82 -22.28 -21.01
N LYS A 193 2.22 -22.87 -22.14
CA LYS A 193 3.32 -23.86 -22.18
C LYS A 193 4.60 -23.29 -21.56
N GLY A 194 5.17 -23.98 -20.59
CA GLY A 194 6.40 -23.59 -19.90
C GLY A 194 6.20 -22.55 -18.80
N ALA A 195 4.96 -22.14 -18.48
CA ALA A 195 4.70 -21.19 -17.39
C ALA A 195 5.21 -21.74 -16.05
N GLU A 196 4.99 -23.03 -15.78
CA GLU A 196 5.47 -23.65 -14.55
C GLU A 196 6.99 -23.60 -14.41
N LYS A 197 7.72 -23.95 -15.48
CA LYS A 197 9.19 -23.90 -15.46
C LYS A 197 9.67 -22.46 -15.20
N ARG A 198 9.12 -21.50 -15.92
CA ARG A 198 9.48 -20.08 -15.72
C ARG A 198 9.20 -19.59 -14.30
N PHE A 199 8.08 -20.03 -13.73
CA PHE A 199 7.75 -19.64 -12.36
C PHE A 199 8.71 -20.28 -11.35
N ARG A 200 9.06 -21.58 -11.51
CA ARG A 200 10.04 -22.26 -10.67
C ARG A 200 11.43 -21.61 -10.74
N ASP A 201 11.89 -21.27 -11.95
CA ASP A 201 13.14 -20.53 -12.14
C ASP A 201 13.11 -19.17 -11.41
N GLY A 202 11.99 -18.43 -11.52
CA GLY A 202 11.80 -17.16 -10.80
C GLY A 202 11.71 -17.31 -9.27
N VAL A 203 11.19 -18.42 -8.76
CA VAL A 203 11.19 -18.72 -7.32
C VAL A 203 12.60 -18.97 -6.81
N GLU A 204 13.48 -19.60 -7.60
CA GLU A 204 14.87 -19.79 -7.21
C GLU A 204 15.63 -18.46 -7.15
N ASP A 205 15.45 -17.58 -8.14
CA ASP A 205 16.02 -16.23 -8.10
C ASP A 205 15.48 -15.42 -6.91
N TYR A 206 14.18 -15.54 -6.61
CA TYR A 206 13.58 -14.92 -5.43
C TYR A 206 14.22 -15.42 -4.14
N ARG A 207 14.42 -16.73 -4.02
CA ARG A 207 15.10 -17.36 -2.89
C ARG A 207 16.46 -16.73 -2.64
N LEU A 208 17.25 -16.50 -3.70
CA LEU A 208 18.57 -15.88 -3.62
C LEU A 208 18.55 -14.42 -3.14
N SER A 209 17.42 -13.73 -3.29
CA SER A 209 17.22 -12.35 -2.81
C SER A 209 16.89 -12.26 -1.32
N LEU A 210 16.53 -13.37 -0.69
CA LEU A 210 16.24 -13.42 0.74
C LEU A 210 17.55 -13.39 1.56
N PRO A 211 17.53 -12.80 2.78
CA PRO A 211 18.63 -12.97 3.75
C PRO A 211 18.90 -14.44 4.02
N ASP A 212 20.14 -14.78 4.35
CA ASP A 212 20.59 -16.16 4.51
C ASP A 212 19.78 -16.97 5.51
N ASP A 213 19.47 -16.37 6.66
CA ASP A 213 18.63 -16.99 7.69
C ASP A 213 17.20 -17.25 7.20
N ARG A 214 16.66 -16.38 6.35
CA ARG A 214 15.32 -16.52 5.75
C ARG A 214 15.29 -17.55 4.63
N ARG A 215 16.41 -17.73 3.92
CA ARG A 215 16.56 -18.84 2.96
C ARG A 215 16.48 -20.20 3.66
N VAL A 216 17.14 -20.37 4.80
CA VAL A 216 17.04 -21.60 5.60
C VAL A 216 15.59 -21.94 5.97
N LEU A 217 14.79 -20.93 6.31
CA LEU A 217 13.36 -21.13 6.55
C LEU A 217 12.62 -21.49 5.26
N PHE A 218 12.84 -20.73 4.19
CA PHE A 218 12.16 -20.93 2.92
C PHE A 218 12.45 -22.27 2.29
N ASP A 219 13.67 -22.80 2.43
CA ASP A 219 14.13 -24.08 1.92
C ASP A 219 13.40 -25.30 2.54
N ARG A 220 12.66 -25.08 3.64
CA ARG A 220 11.77 -26.11 4.22
C ARG A 220 10.46 -26.26 3.47
N TYR A 221 10.16 -25.36 2.52
CA TYR A 221 8.91 -25.36 1.78
C TYR A 221 9.14 -25.73 0.32
N ARG A 222 8.21 -26.47 -0.26
CA ARG A 222 8.24 -26.88 -1.66
C ARG A 222 7.03 -26.31 -2.39
N LEU A 223 7.26 -25.76 -3.58
CA LEU A 223 6.20 -25.24 -4.45
C LEU A 223 5.28 -26.39 -4.89
N GLU A 224 4.00 -26.26 -4.59
CA GLU A 224 2.95 -27.20 -5.02
C GLU A 224 2.15 -26.66 -6.18
N ASP A 225 1.74 -25.37 -6.13
CA ASP A 225 0.87 -24.77 -7.15
C ASP A 225 1.03 -23.25 -7.21
N PHE A 226 0.61 -22.62 -8.32
CA PHE A 226 0.54 -21.17 -8.45
C PHE A 226 -0.56 -20.76 -9.44
N ALA A 227 -1.15 -19.58 -9.20
CA ALA A 227 -2.22 -19.03 -10.03
C ALA A 227 -2.13 -17.50 -10.10
N VAL A 228 -2.73 -16.91 -11.13
CA VAL A 228 -2.91 -15.45 -11.26
C VAL A 228 -4.01 -15.01 -10.31
N LYS A 229 -3.77 -13.92 -9.58
CA LYS A 229 -4.76 -13.31 -8.67
C LYS A 229 -4.94 -11.83 -9.01
N VAL A 230 -6.16 -11.43 -9.34
CA VAL A 230 -6.49 -10.01 -9.58
C VAL A 230 -6.76 -9.30 -8.27
N VAL A 231 -5.89 -8.36 -7.89
CA VAL A 231 -5.94 -7.68 -6.59
C VAL A 231 -5.92 -6.15 -6.73
N GLY A 232 -6.58 -5.47 -5.78
CA GLY A 232 -6.53 -4.01 -5.63
C GLY A 232 -7.18 -3.24 -6.79
N ILE A 233 -6.82 -1.97 -6.93
CA ILE A 233 -7.21 -1.07 -8.04
C ILE A 233 -5.96 -0.68 -8.83
N GLY A 234 -4.95 -0.16 -8.18
CA GLY A 234 -3.71 0.31 -8.82
C GLY A 234 -2.92 -0.80 -9.51
N SER A 235 -2.93 -2.02 -8.95
CA SER A 235 -2.17 -3.18 -9.48
C SER A 235 -2.92 -3.96 -10.57
N VAL A 236 -4.19 -3.66 -10.88
CA VAL A 236 -4.91 -4.37 -11.95
C VAL A 236 -4.32 -4.00 -13.32
N GLY A 237 -4.01 -5.00 -14.12
CA GLY A 237 -3.28 -4.86 -15.38
C GLY A 237 -1.82 -5.28 -15.28
N THR A 238 -1.24 -5.38 -14.06
CA THR A 238 0.04 -6.03 -13.81
C THR A 238 -0.15 -7.52 -13.45
N ARG A 239 0.94 -8.28 -13.48
CA ARG A 239 0.94 -9.68 -13.08
C ARG A 239 0.99 -9.78 -11.55
N CYS A 240 -0.04 -10.35 -10.98
CA CYS A 240 -0.04 -10.73 -9.57
C CYS A 240 -0.28 -12.24 -9.48
N LEU A 241 0.64 -12.96 -8.87
CA LEU A 241 0.59 -14.40 -8.73
C LEU A 241 0.47 -14.75 -7.25
N VAL A 242 -0.24 -15.81 -6.95
CA VAL A 242 -0.23 -16.46 -5.64
C VAL A 242 0.38 -17.83 -5.82
N ALA A 243 1.30 -18.20 -4.93
CA ALA A 243 1.96 -19.48 -4.91
C ALA A 243 1.69 -20.20 -3.60
N LEU A 244 1.37 -21.48 -3.71
CA LEU A 244 1.13 -22.39 -2.61
C LEU A 244 2.35 -23.29 -2.43
N PHE A 245 2.88 -23.28 -1.23
CA PHE A 245 3.98 -24.13 -0.82
C PHE A 245 3.56 -24.99 0.36
N PHE A 246 4.25 -26.12 0.55
CA PHE A 246 4.09 -26.98 1.72
C PHE A 246 5.43 -27.35 2.34
N SER A 247 5.47 -27.42 3.68
CA SER A 247 6.54 -28.13 4.39
C SER A 247 6.37 -29.64 4.24
N PRO A 248 7.40 -30.45 4.54
CA PRO A 248 7.28 -31.92 4.56
C PRO A 248 6.17 -32.45 5.49
N GLU A 249 5.87 -31.70 6.56
CA GLU A 249 4.83 -32.03 7.55
C GLU A 249 3.42 -31.58 7.09
N GLY A 250 3.31 -30.93 5.92
CA GLY A 250 2.04 -30.50 5.35
C GLY A 250 1.55 -29.10 5.79
N HIS A 251 2.41 -28.29 6.42
CA HIS A 251 2.06 -26.91 6.77
C HIS A 251 2.07 -26.00 5.52
N PRO A 252 0.98 -25.28 5.21
CA PRO A 252 0.91 -24.43 4.03
C PRO A 252 1.62 -23.10 4.22
N LEU A 253 2.23 -22.61 3.14
CA LEU A 253 2.71 -21.23 3.01
C LEU A 253 2.16 -20.64 1.70
N LEU A 254 1.48 -19.50 1.80
CA LEU A 254 0.97 -18.75 0.66
C LEU A 254 1.82 -17.51 0.45
N LEU A 255 2.49 -17.40 -0.69
CA LEU A 255 3.21 -16.21 -1.11
C LEU A 255 2.48 -15.50 -2.24
N GLN A 256 2.57 -14.18 -2.24
CA GLN A 256 2.14 -13.31 -3.33
C GLN A 256 3.36 -12.77 -4.05
N PHE A 257 3.40 -12.90 -5.37
CA PHE A 257 4.38 -12.28 -6.25
C PHE A 257 3.68 -11.21 -7.09
N LYS A 258 4.10 -9.96 -6.95
CA LYS A 258 3.57 -8.83 -7.72
C LYS A 258 4.61 -8.35 -8.71
N GLU A 259 4.19 -8.12 -9.96
CA GLU A 259 5.01 -7.45 -10.95
C GLU A 259 5.32 -6.02 -10.49
N ALA A 260 6.59 -5.67 -10.51
CA ALA A 260 7.09 -4.34 -10.22
C ALA A 260 7.46 -3.63 -11.52
N CYS A 261 6.69 -2.62 -11.87
CA CYS A 261 6.97 -1.71 -12.98
C CYS A 261 7.85 -0.54 -12.52
N PRO A 262 8.46 0.25 -13.43
CA PRO A 262 9.02 1.54 -13.07
C PRO A 262 7.99 2.39 -12.33
N SER A 263 8.42 3.08 -11.27
CA SER A 263 7.53 3.96 -10.50
C SER A 263 6.91 5.03 -11.40
N VAL A 264 5.64 5.33 -11.19
CA VAL A 264 4.95 6.46 -11.85
C VAL A 264 5.58 7.81 -11.50
N LEU A 265 6.37 7.89 -10.43
CA LEU A 265 7.14 9.08 -10.07
C LEU A 265 8.39 9.25 -10.93
N ALA A 266 8.91 8.18 -11.53
CA ALA A 266 10.21 8.19 -12.22
C ALA A 266 10.35 9.24 -13.33
N PRO A 267 9.33 9.54 -14.15
CA PRO A 267 9.41 10.59 -15.16
C PRO A 267 9.66 11.99 -14.58
N TYR A 268 9.30 12.22 -13.32
CA TYR A 268 9.31 13.54 -12.68
C TYR A 268 10.32 13.65 -11.54
N ALA A 269 10.59 12.56 -10.84
CA ALA A 269 11.49 12.54 -9.67
C ALA A 269 12.87 11.94 -9.99
N GLY A 270 13.05 11.37 -11.18
CA GLY A 270 14.27 10.68 -11.59
C GLY A 270 14.17 9.15 -11.47
N LYS A 271 15.08 8.46 -12.16
CA LYS A 271 15.07 6.99 -12.24
C LYS A 271 15.54 6.35 -10.92
N SER A 272 15.08 5.12 -10.69
CA SER A 272 15.60 4.26 -9.62
C SER A 272 17.09 3.94 -9.83
N VAL A 273 17.85 3.86 -8.73
CA VAL A 273 19.22 3.36 -8.75
C VAL A 273 19.30 1.84 -8.91
N TYR A 274 18.18 1.14 -8.66
CA TYR A 274 18.08 -0.30 -8.80
C TYR A 274 17.67 -0.68 -10.21
N ALA A 275 18.41 -1.55 -10.87
CA ALA A 275 18.07 -2.10 -12.17
C ALA A 275 16.80 -2.98 -12.09
N ASN A 276 16.64 -3.75 -11.00
CA ASN A 276 15.46 -4.56 -10.74
C ASN A 276 14.41 -3.74 -9.99
N GLN A 277 13.21 -3.58 -10.58
CA GLN A 277 12.12 -2.82 -9.96
C GLN A 277 11.53 -3.50 -8.72
N GLY A 278 11.58 -4.84 -8.65
CA GLY A 278 11.22 -5.57 -7.43
C GLY A 278 12.17 -5.24 -6.27
N GLN A 279 13.47 -5.13 -6.55
CA GLN A 279 14.46 -4.67 -5.56
C GLN A 279 14.15 -3.23 -5.09
N ARG A 280 13.79 -2.32 -6.00
CA ARG A 280 13.34 -0.95 -5.65
C ARG A 280 12.19 -0.99 -4.63
N VAL A 281 11.16 -1.80 -4.90
CA VAL A 281 10.02 -1.95 -3.99
C VAL A 281 10.44 -2.50 -2.64
N VAL A 282 11.21 -3.59 -2.62
CA VAL A 282 11.64 -4.26 -1.39
C VAL A 282 12.51 -3.35 -0.52
N VAL A 283 13.48 -2.66 -1.13
CA VAL A 283 14.37 -1.76 -0.38
C VAL A 283 13.60 -0.55 0.14
N GLY A 284 12.74 0.06 -0.68
CA GLY A 284 11.90 1.18 -0.25
C GLY A 284 10.94 0.77 0.88
N GLN A 285 10.31 -0.40 0.79
CA GLN A 285 9.46 -0.93 1.85
C GLN A 285 10.24 -1.15 3.15
N ARG A 286 11.41 -1.80 3.10
CA ARG A 286 12.26 -2.04 4.28
C ARG A 286 12.76 -0.74 4.91
N LEU A 287 13.03 0.29 4.10
CA LEU A 287 13.45 1.60 4.60
C LEU A 287 12.29 2.34 5.29
N MET A 288 11.11 2.34 4.70
CA MET A 288 9.98 3.13 5.20
C MET A 288 9.21 2.44 6.32
N GLN A 289 8.98 1.14 6.24
CA GLN A 289 8.24 0.41 7.29
C GLN A 289 9.03 0.29 8.59
N THR A 290 8.31 0.19 9.68
CA THR A 290 8.84 -0.17 11.01
C THR A 290 9.44 -1.58 10.98
N SER A 291 8.70 -2.50 10.39
CA SER A 291 9.04 -3.91 10.24
C SER A 291 8.54 -4.41 8.89
N SER A 292 9.28 -5.29 8.26
CA SER A 292 8.88 -5.87 6.99
C SER A 292 8.67 -7.37 7.12
N ASP A 293 7.87 -7.92 6.22
CA ASP A 293 7.66 -9.36 6.08
C ASP A 293 9.02 -10.09 5.98
N ILE A 294 9.18 -11.16 6.74
CA ILE A 294 10.41 -11.95 6.79
C ILE A 294 10.75 -12.63 5.46
N LEU A 295 9.74 -12.86 4.62
CA LEU A 295 9.87 -13.44 3.27
C LEU A 295 9.75 -12.37 2.17
N LEU A 296 9.95 -11.08 2.51
CA LEU A 296 9.99 -10.02 1.51
C LEU A 296 11.29 -10.11 0.69
N GLY A 297 11.15 -10.38 -0.61
CA GLY A 297 12.27 -10.53 -1.55
C GLY A 297 11.86 -10.17 -2.98
N TRP A 298 12.76 -10.27 -3.93
CA TRP A 298 12.53 -9.91 -5.34
C TRP A 298 13.10 -10.95 -6.29
N THR A 299 12.66 -10.91 -7.54
CA THR A 299 13.16 -11.76 -8.62
C THR A 299 13.11 -11.02 -9.96
N ALA A 300 13.94 -11.47 -10.89
CA ALA A 300 13.83 -11.13 -12.31
C ALA A 300 13.11 -12.28 -13.02
N GLY A 301 11.90 -12.02 -13.49
CA GLY A 301 11.20 -12.95 -14.37
C GLY A 301 11.84 -12.97 -15.76
N GLN A 302 11.59 -14.03 -16.52
CA GLN A 302 11.93 -14.07 -17.93
C GLN A 302 11.21 -12.94 -18.70
N ARG A 303 11.72 -12.54 -19.86
CA ARG A 303 11.18 -11.45 -20.70
C ARG A 303 11.31 -10.05 -20.08
N GLY A 304 12.23 -9.85 -19.13
CA GLY A 304 12.49 -8.53 -18.53
C GLY A 304 11.46 -8.06 -17.51
N TYR A 305 10.54 -8.92 -17.06
CA TYR A 305 9.64 -8.59 -15.96
C TYR A 305 10.36 -8.70 -14.61
N HIS A 306 10.07 -7.76 -13.71
CA HIS A 306 10.56 -7.77 -12.36
C HIS A 306 9.41 -8.04 -11.39
N PHE A 307 9.68 -8.78 -10.30
CA PHE A 307 8.68 -9.09 -9.30
C PHE A 307 9.25 -8.89 -7.90
N PHE A 308 8.37 -8.64 -6.95
CA PHE A 308 8.66 -8.82 -5.54
C PHE A 308 7.69 -9.83 -4.94
N GLY A 309 8.18 -10.58 -3.95
CA GLY A 309 7.43 -11.63 -3.25
C GLY A 309 7.29 -11.33 -1.77
N ARG A 310 6.14 -11.67 -1.19
CA ARG A 310 5.85 -11.57 0.24
C ARG A 310 4.76 -12.56 0.64
N GLN A 311 4.54 -12.77 1.93
CA GLN A 311 3.39 -13.52 2.40
C GLN A 311 2.08 -12.87 1.90
N LEU A 312 1.12 -13.70 1.47
CA LEU A 312 -0.15 -13.21 0.90
C LEU A 312 -0.97 -12.42 1.92
N ARG A 313 -1.02 -12.91 3.15
CA ARG A 313 -1.59 -12.22 4.32
C ARG A 313 -0.83 -12.64 5.57
N ASP A 314 -0.51 -11.68 6.40
CA ASP A 314 0.06 -11.91 7.73
C ASP A 314 -0.51 -10.89 8.70
N MET A 315 -1.61 -11.26 9.37
CA MET A 315 -2.37 -10.44 10.32
C MET A 315 -2.74 -9.06 9.76
N LYS A 316 -2.90 -8.96 8.44
CA LYS A 316 -3.13 -7.69 7.73
C LYS A 316 -4.59 -7.25 7.83
N PHE A 317 -4.80 -6.03 8.31
CA PHE A 317 -6.12 -5.41 8.42
C PHE A 317 -6.08 -3.96 7.94
N SER A 318 -6.97 -3.61 7.00
CA SER A 318 -7.19 -2.22 6.57
C SER A 318 -8.45 -1.68 7.25
N ILE A 319 -8.39 -0.44 7.70
CA ILE A 319 -9.53 0.22 8.34
C ILE A 319 -10.57 0.57 7.27
N PRO A 320 -11.82 0.09 7.37
CA PRO A 320 -12.87 0.49 6.44
C PRO A 320 -13.19 1.97 6.62
N LEU A 321 -13.29 2.69 5.49
CA LEU A 321 -13.65 4.12 5.50
C LEU A 321 -15.12 4.36 5.17
N GLU A 322 -15.85 3.37 4.70
CA GLU A 322 -17.28 3.46 4.41
C GLU A 322 -18.07 3.72 5.69
N GLY A 323 -18.94 4.74 5.65
CA GLY A 323 -19.71 5.17 6.82
C GLY A 323 -18.87 5.90 7.89
N ALA A 324 -17.66 6.35 7.57
CA ALA A 324 -16.84 7.10 8.51
C ALA A 324 -17.50 8.43 8.88
N THR A 325 -17.58 8.70 10.20
CA THR A 325 -17.97 10.02 10.70
C THR A 325 -16.83 11.03 10.58
N ALA A 326 -17.13 12.33 10.59
CA ALA A 326 -16.11 13.38 10.56
C ALA A 326 -15.05 13.20 11.66
N ALA A 327 -15.46 12.93 12.88
CA ALA A 327 -14.55 12.67 14.01
C ALA A 327 -13.72 11.38 13.82
N GLY A 328 -14.31 10.33 13.22
CA GLY A 328 -13.62 9.08 12.90
C GLY A 328 -12.56 9.28 11.84
N LEU A 329 -12.92 9.96 10.74
CA LEU A 329 -12.02 10.28 9.64
C LEU A 329 -10.86 11.15 10.11
N LYS A 330 -11.13 12.20 10.89
CA LYS A 330 -10.13 13.11 11.46
C LYS A 330 -9.11 12.35 12.30
N ARG A 331 -9.56 11.47 13.21
CA ARG A 331 -8.66 10.64 14.03
C ARG A 331 -7.82 9.67 13.20
N TYR A 332 -8.42 9.05 12.20
CA TYR A 332 -7.71 8.12 11.33
C TYR A 332 -6.67 8.86 10.46
N ALA A 333 -7.03 9.99 9.91
CA ALA A 333 -6.12 10.84 9.14
C ALA A 333 -4.91 11.29 9.96
N ALA A 334 -5.11 11.65 11.24
CA ALA A 334 -4.02 12.00 12.16
C ALA A 334 -3.03 10.84 12.35
N ILE A 335 -3.52 9.62 12.58
CA ILE A 335 -2.64 8.44 12.72
C ILE A 335 -1.87 8.16 11.42
N CYS A 336 -2.51 8.32 10.26
CA CYS A 336 -1.83 8.20 8.96
C CYS A 336 -0.73 9.26 8.79
N GLY A 337 -1.00 10.51 9.18
CA GLY A 337 -0.02 11.59 9.20
C GLY A 337 1.19 11.27 10.08
N THR A 338 0.96 10.76 11.29
CA THR A 338 2.02 10.29 12.20
C THR A 338 2.86 9.17 11.57
N GLY A 339 2.21 8.16 10.96
CA GLY A 339 2.91 7.06 10.30
C GLY A 339 3.76 7.52 9.12
N LEU A 340 3.26 8.48 8.33
CA LEU A 340 4.02 9.06 7.22
C LEU A 340 5.22 9.87 7.72
N ALA A 341 5.05 10.66 8.80
CA ALA A 341 6.14 11.44 9.41
C ALA A 341 7.30 10.55 9.86
N ARG A 342 6.99 9.46 10.55
CA ARG A 342 7.96 8.45 10.98
C ARG A 342 8.74 7.87 9.78
N ALA A 343 8.06 7.50 8.71
CA ALA A 343 8.69 6.94 7.52
C ALA A 343 9.60 7.94 6.81
N HIS A 344 9.17 9.20 6.73
CA HIS A 344 9.98 10.29 6.16
C HIS A 344 11.17 10.65 7.06
N ALA A 345 11.01 10.57 8.38
CA ALA A 345 12.12 10.80 9.32
C ALA A 345 13.23 9.73 9.19
N LYS A 346 12.86 8.46 8.89
CA LYS A 346 13.85 7.39 8.64
C LYS A 346 14.65 7.57 7.37
N SER A 347 14.05 8.14 6.34
CA SER A 347 14.61 8.16 4.98
C SER A 347 15.12 9.52 4.53
N GLY A 348 14.74 10.59 5.24
CA GLY A 348 15.10 11.97 4.95
C GLY A 348 15.86 12.62 6.12
N ASP A 349 15.97 13.94 6.06
CA ASP A 349 16.55 14.77 7.11
C ASP A 349 15.41 15.36 7.97
N ALA A 350 15.07 14.70 9.07
CA ALA A 350 13.97 15.11 9.95
C ALA A 350 14.16 16.52 10.51
N ALA A 351 15.40 16.95 10.75
CA ALA A 351 15.69 18.30 11.27
C ALA A 351 15.40 19.39 10.22
N LYS A 352 15.82 19.19 8.96
CA LYS A 352 15.53 20.12 7.87
C LYS A 352 14.04 20.18 7.56
N LEU A 353 13.38 19.02 7.47
CA LEU A 353 11.93 18.93 7.25
C LEU A 353 11.15 19.65 8.37
N SER A 354 11.50 19.37 9.63
CA SER A 354 10.89 20.03 10.79
C SER A 354 11.16 21.52 10.83
N GLY A 355 12.37 21.95 10.44
CA GLY A 355 12.74 23.36 10.33
C GLY A 355 11.88 24.11 9.29
N TYR A 356 11.67 23.51 8.11
CA TYR A 356 10.79 24.06 7.08
C TYR A 356 9.33 24.15 7.54
N LEU A 357 8.80 23.10 8.13
CA LEU A 357 7.42 23.05 8.62
C LEU A 357 7.15 24.07 9.74
N GLY A 358 8.17 24.41 10.53
CA GLY A 358 8.08 25.41 11.59
C GLY A 358 7.15 25.02 12.74
N LYS A 359 6.75 26.04 13.53
CA LYS A 359 5.93 25.85 14.74
C LYS A 359 4.46 26.21 14.54
N THR A 360 4.14 26.95 13.47
CA THR A 360 2.78 27.41 13.17
C THR A 360 2.03 26.37 12.33
N ASP A 361 0.74 26.55 12.18
CA ASP A 361 -0.12 25.73 11.34
C ASP A 361 -0.21 26.20 9.88
N ALA A 362 0.65 27.15 9.47
CA ALA A 362 0.60 27.76 8.13
C ALA A 362 0.70 26.71 7.02
N PHE A 363 1.59 25.71 7.16
CA PHE A 363 1.71 24.61 6.22
C PHE A 363 0.48 23.70 6.27
N ASP A 364 -0.02 23.40 7.47
CA ASP A 364 -1.20 22.54 7.66
C ASP A 364 -2.41 23.13 6.93
N GLN A 365 -2.63 24.45 7.09
CA GLN A 365 -3.71 25.19 6.44
C GLN A 365 -3.54 25.27 4.91
N ALA A 366 -2.30 25.47 4.44
CA ALA A 366 -2.01 25.50 3.01
C ALA A 366 -2.31 24.14 2.34
N ILE A 367 -1.90 23.04 2.97
CA ILE A 367 -2.20 21.68 2.46
C ILE A 367 -3.69 21.35 2.58
N GLY A 368 -4.39 21.82 3.63
CA GLY A 368 -5.85 21.68 3.72
C GLY A 368 -6.59 22.34 2.55
N LYS A 369 -6.15 23.55 2.13
CA LYS A 369 -6.66 24.21 0.92
C LYS A 369 -6.34 23.43 -0.35
N PHE A 370 -5.10 22.96 -0.48
CA PHE A 370 -4.68 22.12 -1.60
C PHE A 370 -5.53 20.85 -1.68
N ALA A 371 -5.82 20.20 -0.55
CA ALA A 371 -6.59 18.96 -0.49
C ALA A 371 -8.00 19.14 -1.08
N LEU A 372 -8.69 20.24 -0.77
CA LEU A 372 -9.99 20.54 -1.37
C LEU A 372 -9.88 20.83 -2.87
N ALA A 373 -8.93 21.67 -3.27
CA ALA A 373 -8.71 21.98 -4.69
C ALA A 373 -8.39 20.73 -5.51
N TYR A 374 -7.60 19.81 -4.96
CA TYR A 374 -7.30 18.55 -5.62
C TYR A 374 -8.45 17.53 -5.56
N ALA A 375 -9.31 17.61 -4.55
CA ALA A 375 -10.56 16.86 -4.54
C ALA A 375 -11.50 17.30 -5.67
N ASP A 376 -11.57 18.62 -5.96
CA ASP A 376 -12.32 19.13 -7.12
C ASP A 376 -11.71 18.64 -8.43
N GLN A 377 -10.37 18.62 -8.55
CA GLN A 377 -9.71 18.07 -9.73
C GLN A 377 -10.01 16.58 -9.89
N THR A 378 -9.94 15.81 -8.81
CA THR A 378 -10.27 14.38 -8.81
C THR A 378 -11.70 14.10 -9.28
N VAL A 379 -12.68 14.92 -8.86
CA VAL A 379 -14.07 14.81 -9.32
C VAL A 379 -14.19 15.10 -10.82
N ARG A 380 -13.49 16.15 -11.33
CA ARG A 380 -13.47 16.45 -12.77
C ARG A 380 -12.85 15.31 -13.59
N ASP A 381 -11.75 14.76 -13.15
CA ASP A 381 -11.03 13.69 -13.84
C ASP A 381 -11.84 12.38 -13.83
N HIS A 382 -12.49 12.08 -12.69
CA HIS A 382 -13.42 10.95 -12.60
C HIS A 382 -14.61 11.12 -13.57
N ALA A 383 -15.19 12.31 -13.64
CA ALA A 383 -16.28 12.62 -14.58
C ALA A 383 -15.82 12.47 -16.04
N ALA A 384 -14.58 12.86 -16.36
CA ALA A 384 -14.01 12.66 -17.68
C ALA A 384 -13.83 11.17 -18.02
N LEU A 385 -13.39 10.33 -17.05
CA LEU A 385 -13.33 8.89 -17.21
C LEU A 385 -14.74 8.31 -17.46
N VAL A 386 -15.74 8.69 -16.67
CA VAL A 386 -17.13 8.26 -16.84
C VAL A 386 -17.64 8.61 -18.24
N ALA A 387 -17.40 9.84 -18.70
CA ALA A 387 -17.79 10.30 -20.03
C ALA A 387 -17.07 9.50 -21.15
N ALA A 388 -15.79 9.19 -20.99
CA ALA A 388 -15.01 8.41 -21.95
C ALA A 388 -15.52 6.97 -22.07
N VAL A 389 -15.91 6.35 -20.95
CA VAL A 389 -16.50 5.00 -20.93
C VAL A 389 -17.90 5.00 -21.58
N LYS A 390 -18.74 5.97 -21.23
CA LYS A 390 -20.09 6.10 -21.85
C LYS A 390 -20.02 6.33 -23.34
N ALA A 391 -19.01 7.04 -23.81
CA ALA A 391 -18.78 7.27 -25.25
C ALA A 391 -18.09 6.08 -25.96
N GLY A 392 -17.83 4.96 -25.28
CA GLY A 392 -17.17 3.78 -25.84
C GLY A 392 -15.69 3.95 -26.16
N ARG A 393 -15.05 5.08 -25.73
CA ARG A 393 -13.63 5.34 -25.95
C ARG A 393 -12.72 4.52 -25.03
N ILE A 394 -13.24 4.16 -23.86
CA ILE A 394 -12.54 3.32 -22.87
C ILE A 394 -13.47 2.14 -22.54
N LYS A 395 -12.90 0.93 -22.63
CA LYS A 395 -13.61 -0.27 -22.19
C LYS A 395 -13.44 -0.44 -20.69
N ALA A 396 -14.54 -0.60 -19.97
CA ALA A 396 -14.56 -0.89 -18.53
C ALA A 396 -15.47 -2.11 -18.26
N LEU A 397 -15.06 -2.94 -17.33
CA LEU A 397 -15.83 -4.07 -16.80
C LEU A 397 -16.14 -3.78 -15.34
N VAL A 398 -17.43 -3.58 -15.04
CA VAL A 398 -17.90 -3.45 -13.66
C VAL A 398 -18.09 -4.85 -13.13
N GLU A 399 -17.34 -5.21 -12.08
CA GLU A 399 -17.55 -6.44 -11.36
C GLU A 399 -18.80 -6.24 -10.48
N GLU A 400 -19.83 -6.98 -10.75
CA GLU A 400 -20.95 -7.11 -9.82
C GLU A 400 -20.45 -7.92 -8.63
N ASP A 401 -20.29 -7.24 -7.51
CA ASP A 401 -19.94 -7.73 -6.15
C ASP A 401 -19.13 -9.05 -6.07
N LEU A 402 -17.81 -8.89 -6.10
CA LEU A 402 -16.85 -9.97 -5.75
C LEU A 402 -16.48 -9.92 -4.27
#